data_083e18f73c40ee31b2138d1ecc50508a
#
_entry.id   083e18f73c40ee31b2138d1ecc50508a
#
_cell.length_a   1.000
_cell.length_b   1.000
_cell.length_c   1.000
_cell.angle_alpha   90.00
_cell.angle_beta   90.00
_cell.angle_gamma   90.00
#
_symmetry.space_group_name_H-M   'P 1'
#
loop_
_entity.id
_entity.type
_entity.pdbx_description
1 polymer ?
#
loop_
_entity_poly.entity_id
_entity_poly.type
_entity_poly.pdbx_seq_one_letter_code
_entity_poly.pdbx_strand_id
1 'polypeptide(L)'
;VRVDFDSNRIEVYKPGSFSYPKEGTLLHPAFTNLPIQWLQVKDRKRQGFNFYFDTGAGLCLLLSEQFAKDSGILLSKRRPVVTQAEGLGGKLQMRLTLIRELKVGPYKFRQVPTYLYKDDYNVTSYPFTGGLLGNDLLRRFNIVLNYPNREIHLSPNSHFDESFDYAYTGLGIYLVNGKIMVEDVISGSPADKAHFK
;
A
#
# COMPACT_ATOMS: atom_id res chain seq x y z
N VAL A 1 -6.76 6.46 -18.31
CA VAL A 1 -5.29 6.46 -18.11
C VAL A 1 -4.83 5.02 -17.91
N ARG A 2 -3.77 4.61 -18.61
CA ARG A 2 -3.08 3.34 -18.38
C ARG A 2 -1.73 3.62 -17.76
N VAL A 3 -1.41 2.91 -16.69
CA VAL A 3 -0.10 2.87 -16.05
C VAL A 3 0.49 1.49 -16.32
N ASP A 4 1.57 1.45 -17.08
CA ASP A 4 2.26 0.22 -17.46
C ASP A 4 3.62 0.18 -16.74
N PHE A 5 3.71 -0.63 -15.72
CA PHE A 5 4.91 -0.76 -14.91
C PHE A 5 5.98 -1.65 -15.56
N ASP A 6 5.61 -2.53 -16.50
CA ASP A 6 6.59 -3.32 -17.25
C ASP A 6 7.42 -2.43 -18.19
N SER A 7 6.77 -1.46 -18.84
CA SER A 7 7.42 -0.55 -19.79
C SER A 7 7.73 0.84 -19.21
N ASN A 8 7.38 1.10 -17.93
CA ASN A 8 7.51 2.40 -17.27
C ASN A 8 6.82 3.54 -18.05
N ARG A 9 5.59 3.31 -18.49
CA ARG A 9 4.82 4.26 -19.31
C ARG A 9 3.49 4.61 -18.66
N ILE A 10 3.10 5.88 -18.87
CA ILE A 10 1.76 6.36 -18.58
C ILE A 10 1.15 6.81 -19.91
N GLU A 11 -0.01 6.27 -20.24
CA GLU A 11 -0.72 6.57 -21.48
C GLU A 11 -2.08 7.18 -21.15
N VAL A 12 -2.42 8.26 -21.85
CA VAL A 12 -3.71 8.93 -21.67
C VAL A 12 -4.54 8.75 -22.94
N TYR A 13 -5.75 8.26 -22.79
CA TYR A 13 -6.68 7.99 -23.87
C TYR A 13 -7.90 8.92 -23.80
N LYS A 14 -8.48 9.24 -24.93
CA LYS A 14 -9.78 9.91 -24.95
C LYS A 14 -10.85 8.97 -24.32
N PRO A 15 -11.84 9.50 -23.59
CA PRO A 15 -12.94 8.68 -23.08
C PRO A 15 -13.57 7.83 -24.20
N GLY A 16 -13.78 6.54 -23.93
CA GLY A 16 -14.37 5.59 -24.88
C GLY A 16 -13.44 5.05 -25.96
N SER A 17 -12.19 5.52 -26.08
CA SER A 17 -11.26 5.07 -27.13
C SER A 17 -10.36 3.89 -26.72
N PHE A 18 -10.45 3.43 -25.47
CA PHE A 18 -9.61 2.36 -24.93
C PHE A 18 -10.42 1.07 -24.76
N SER A 19 -9.88 -0.04 -25.25
CA SER A 19 -10.42 -1.38 -25.00
C SER A 19 -9.58 -2.07 -23.95
N TYR A 20 -10.25 -2.64 -22.93
CA TYR A 20 -9.56 -3.36 -21.87
C TYR A 20 -8.84 -4.61 -22.39
N PRO A 21 -7.67 -4.95 -21.85
CA PRO A 21 -7.05 -6.23 -22.09
C PRO A 21 -8.01 -7.39 -21.75
N LYS A 22 -7.89 -8.50 -22.45
CA LYS A 22 -8.71 -9.70 -22.18
C LYS A 22 -8.33 -10.34 -20.84
N GLU A 23 -7.04 -10.22 -20.48
CA GLU A 23 -6.49 -10.74 -19.23
C GLU A 23 -6.60 -9.70 -18.13
N GLY A 24 -6.76 -10.18 -16.89
CA GLY A 24 -6.90 -9.33 -15.74
C GLY A 24 -8.31 -9.27 -15.19
N THR A 25 -8.59 -8.29 -14.38
CA THR A 25 -9.88 -8.15 -13.68
C THR A 25 -10.34 -6.71 -13.69
N LEU A 26 -11.59 -6.51 -14.05
CA LEU A 26 -12.27 -5.22 -13.94
C LEU A 26 -12.87 -5.08 -12.53
N LEU A 27 -12.51 -4.02 -11.85
CA LEU A 27 -13.04 -3.64 -10.55
C LEU A 27 -13.96 -2.42 -10.71
N HIS A 28 -14.98 -2.34 -9.86
CA HIS A 28 -15.92 -1.22 -9.80
C HIS A 28 -15.85 -0.54 -8.43
N PRO A 29 -14.82 0.29 -8.19
CA PRO A 29 -14.67 1.01 -6.94
C PRO A 29 -15.75 2.09 -6.77
N ALA A 30 -16.06 2.44 -5.54
CA ALA A 30 -16.75 3.68 -5.26
C ALA A 30 -15.79 4.85 -5.51
N PHE A 31 -16.33 5.97 -5.99
CA PHE A 31 -15.57 7.19 -6.22
C PHE A 31 -16.12 8.32 -5.37
N THR A 32 -15.24 8.90 -4.56
CA THR A 32 -15.40 10.23 -3.99
C THR A 32 -14.40 11.16 -4.70
N ASN A 33 -13.36 11.61 -4.03
CA ASN A 33 -12.22 12.29 -4.66
C ASN A 33 -11.19 11.29 -5.20
N LEU A 34 -11.02 10.17 -4.48
CA LEU A 34 -10.19 9.04 -4.88
C LEU A 34 -11.04 7.78 -5.04
N PRO A 35 -10.58 6.80 -5.84
CA PRO A 35 -11.23 5.51 -5.90
C PRO A 35 -11.17 4.80 -4.54
N ILE A 36 -12.27 4.19 -4.15
CA ILE A 36 -12.39 3.42 -2.90
C ILE A 36 -12.73 2.00 -3.26
N GLN A 37 -11.80 1.09 -2.97
CA GLN A 37 -11.92 -0.33 -3.30
C GLN A 37 -12.18 -1.15 -2.05
N TRP A 38 -13.14 -2.07 -2.16
CA TRP A 38 -13.36 -3.05 -1.12
C TRP A 38 -12.29 -4.14 -1.17
N LEU A 39 -11.62 -4.37 -0.04
CA LEU A 39 -10.56 -5.35 0.13
C LEU A 39 -10.92 -6.33 1.23
N GLN A 40 -10.35 -7.54 1.17
CA GLN A 40 -10.39 -8.49 2.26
C GLN A 40 -9.03 -8.56 2.94
N VAL A 41 -9.01 -8.25 4.21
CA VAL A 41 -7.82 -8.37 5.07
C VAL A 41 -8.00 -9.59 5.97
N LYS A 42 -6.99 -10.43 6.08
CA LYS A 42 -6.97 -11.56 6.99
C LYS A 42 -5.72 -11.55 7.84
N ASP A 43 -5.91 -11.47 9.12
CA ASP A 43 -4.87 -11.74 10.10
C ASP A 43 -5.28 -12.93 10.98
N ARG A 44 -6.04 -12.75 12.05
CA ARG A 44 -6.72 -13.82 12.77
C ARG A 44 -8.07 -14.15 12.15
N LYS A 45 -8.85 -13.10 11.90
CA LYS A 45 -10.15 -13.18 11.23
C LYS A 45 -10.02 -12.59 9.84
N ARG A 46 -10.91 -12.99 8.96
CA ARG A 46 -11.06 -12.37 7.64
C ARG A 46 -12.11 -11.28 7.76
N GLN A 47 -11.78 -10.10 7.29
CA GLN A 47 -12.67 -8.95 7.28
C GLN A 47 -12.60 -8.26 5.93
N GLY A 48 -13.74 -7.80 5.44
CA GLY A 48 -13.82 -6.95 4.28
C GLY A 48 -14.06 -5.51 4.70
N PHE A 49 -13.38 -4.58 4.08
CA PHE A 49 -13.54 -3.16 4.33
C PHE A 49 -13.13 -2.32 3.13
N ASN A 50 -13.48 -1.05 3.13
CA ASN A 50 -13.14 -0.09 2.10
C ASN A 50 -11.77 0.53 2.34
N PHE A 51 -11.01 0.71 1.27
CA PHE A 51 -9.69 1.34 1.28
C PHE A 51 -9.54 2.28 0.11
N TYR A 52 -8.87 3.41 0.31
CA TYR A 52 -8.45 4.24 -0.80
C TYR A 52 -7.49 3.49 -1.69
N PHE A 53 -7.65 3.65 -3.01
CA PHE A 53 -6.74 3.14 -4.02
C PHE A 53 -5.79 4.28 -4.42
N ASP A 54 -4.55 4.23 -3.94
CA ASP A 54 -3.62 5.36 -4.03
C ASP A 54 -2.30 4.96 -4.70
N THR A 55 -2.16 5.34 -5.97
CA THR A 55 -0.93 5.10 -6.74
C THR A 55 0.22 6.04 -6.37
N GLY A 56 -0.02 7.06 -5.55
CA GLY A 56 1.00 8.00 -5.08
C GLY A 56 1.65 7.60 -3.76
N ALA A 57 1.06 6.64 -3.01
CA ALA A 57 1.59 6.21 -1.73
C ALA A 57 2.64 5.11 -1.89
N GLY A 58 3.90 5.37 -1.57
CA GLY A 58 5.03 4.43 -1.64
C GLY A 58 5.03 3.41 -0.50
N LEU A 59 3.95 2.65 -0.35
CA LEU A 59 3.78 1.57 0.62
C LEU A 59 2.79 0.53 0.09
N CYS A 60 2.73 -0.66 0.71
CA CYS A 60 1.75 -1.69 0.32
C CYS A 60 0.35 -1.43 0.87
N LEU A 61 0.24 -1.30 2.18
CA LEU A 61 -1.03 -1.09 2.88
C LEU A 61 -0.81 -0.19 4.09
N LEU A 62 -1.64 0.82 4.22
CA LEU A 62 -1.73 1.67 5.39
C LEU A 62 -3.05 1.42 6.10
N LEU A 63 -3.02 1.22 7.41
CA LEU A 63 -4.21 1.09 8.25
C LEU A 63 -4.23 2.17 9.31
N SER A 64 -5.40 2.76 9.56
CA SER A 64 -5.58 3.54 10.77
C SER A 64 -5.48 2.63 12.00
N GLU A 65 -4.89 3.12 13.08
CA GLU A 65 -4.79 2.35 14.33
C GLU A 65 -6.17 1.97 14.88
N GLN A 66 -7.16 2.85 14.69
CA GLN A 66 -8.51 2.57 15.13
C GLN A 66 -9.12 1.42 14.36
N PHE A 67 -8.98 1.40 13.01
CA PHE A 67 -9.42 0.26 12.21
C PHE A 67 -8.70 -1.02 12.61
N ALA A 68 -7.38 -0.97 12.80
CA ALA A 68 -6.58 -2.13 13.20
C ALA A 68 -7.00 -2.67 14.57
N LYS A 69 -7.36 -1.79 15.51
CA LYS A 69 -7.86 -2.13 16.85
C LYS A 69 -9.25 -2.78 16.76
N ASP A 70 -10.20 -2.17 16.07
CA ASP A 70 -11.58 -2.64 15.96
C ASP A 70 -11.67 -3.96 15.18
N SER A 71 -10.82 -4.13 14.17
CA SER A 71 -10.71 -5.36 13.38
C SER A 71 -9.90 -6.47 14.06
N GLY A 72 -9.25 -6.19 15.17
CA GLY A 72 -8.45 -7.16 15.92
C GLY A 72 -7.17 -7.59 15.20
N ILE A 73 -6.67 -6.79 14.24
CA ILE A 73 -5.47 -7.13 13.47
C ILE A 73 -4.23 -7.22 14.37
N LEU A 74 -4.14 -6.41 15.43
CA LEU A 74 -3.00 -6.38 16.37
C LEU A 74 -3.14 -7.30 17.58
N LEU A 75 -4.18 -8.11 17.69
CA LEU A 75 -4.38 -9.06 18.80
C LEU A 75 -3.39 -10.24 18.78
N SER A 76 -2.55 -10.37 17.78
CA SER A 76 -1.44 -11.32 17.78
C SER A 76 -0.27 -10.76 18.59
N LYS A 77 0.55 -11.64 19.23
CA LYS A 77 1.75 -11.27 19.99
C LYS A 77 2.85 -10.60 19.13
N ARG A 78 2.53 -10.08 17.97
CA ARG A 78 3.47 -9.36 17.11
C ARG A 78 3.79 -8.01 17.71
N ARG A 79 5.05 -7.66 17.67
CA ARG A 79 5.52 -6.32 18.03
C ARG A 79 5.79 -5.58 16.73
N PRO A 80 4.94 -4.62 16.34
CA PRO A 80 5.22 -3.78 15.19
C PRO A 80 6.53 -3.01 15.41
N VAL A 81 7.30 -2.88 14.34
CA VAL A 81 8.53 -2.09 14.36
C VAL A 81 8.15 -0.63 14.14
N VAL A 82 8.69 0.27 14.96
CA VAL A 82 8.51 1.71 14.73
C VAL A 82 9.24 2.07 13.44
N THR A 83 8.61 2.85 12.61
CA THR A 83 9.17 3.35 11.36
C THR A 83 8.73 4.80 11.15
N GLN A 84 9.30 5.46 10.18
CA GLN A 84 9.00 6.83 9.84
C GLN A 84 8.66 6.91 8.36
N ALA A 85 7.65 7.68 8.03
CA ALA A 85 7.36 8.04 6.65
C ALA A 85 7.36 9.56 6.53
N GLU A 86 7.63 10.07 5.35
CA GLU A 86 7.58 11.48 5.02
C GLU A 86 6.50 11.70 3.95
N GLY A 87 5.66 12.69 4.17
CA GLY A 87 4.61 13.10 3.26
C GLY A 87 4.51 14.61 3.18
N LEU A 88 3.53 15.14 2.45
CA LEU A 88 3.29 16.60 2.34
C LEU A 88 3.08 17.29 3.69
N GLY A 89 2.65 16.57 4.72
CA GLY A 89 2.49 17.07 6.09
C GLY A 89 3.74 16.95 6.98
N GLY A 90 4.89 16.49 6.43
CA GLY A 90 6.12 16.26 7.18
C GLY A 90 6.32 14.81 7.61
N LYS A 91 7.18 14.60 8.58
CA LYS A 91 7.53 13.26 9.10
C LYS A 91 6.42 12.71 10.00
N LEU A 92 5.99 11.48 9.71
CA LEU A 92 4.94 10.79 10.46
C LEU A 92 5.50 9.48 11.04
N GLN A 93 5.36 9.32 12.34
CA GLN A 93 5.68 8.04 12.99
C GLN A 93 4.62 7.00 12.64
N MET A 94 5.08 5.84 12.19
CA MET A 94 4.26 4.69 11.85
C MET A 94 4.80 3.45 12.54
N ARG A 95 4.01 2.40 12.51
CA ARG A 95 4.43 1.07 12.97
C ARG A 95 4.26 0.08 11.83
N LEU A 96 5.34 -0.60 11.46
CA LEU A 96 5.34 -1.63 10.42
C LEU A 96 5.04 -3.01 11.03
N THR A 97 4.13 -3.72 10.41
CA THR A 97 3.83 -5.12 10.69
C THR A 97 3.54 -5.87 9.39
N LEU A 98 3.35 -7.19 9.48
CA LEU A 98 2.92 -8.01 8.34
C LEU A 98 1.53 -8.55 8.60
N ILE A 99 0.59 -8.34 7.70
CA ILE A 99 -0.67 -9.08 7.71
C ILE A 99 -0.53 -10.40 6.95
N ARG A 100 -1.27 -11.41 7.38
CA ARG A 100 -1.16 -12.76 6.81
C ARG A 100 -1.63 -12.83 5.36
N GLU A 101 -2.71 -12.14 5.04
CA GLU A 101 -3.31 -12.19 3.70
C GLU A 101 -4.07 -10.90 3.40
N LEU A 102 -3.89 -10.39 2.21
CA LEU A 102 -4.68 -9.33 1.60
C LEU A 102 -5.26 -9.85 0.28
N LYS A 103 -6.54 -9.57 0.02
CA LYS A 103 -7.19 -9.91 -1.23
C LYS A 103 -7.73 -8.66 -1.90
N VAL A 104 -7.32 -8.44 -3.14
CA VAL A 104 -7.75 -7.35 -4.02
C VAL A 104 -8.45 -7.98 -5.22
N GLY A 105 -9.77 -7.85 -5.31
CA GLY A 105 -10.54 -8.62 -6.29
C GLY A 105 -10.27 -10.12 -6.17
N PRO A 106 -9.88 -10.83 -7.24
CA PRO A 106 -9.51 -12.25 -7.19
C PRO A 106 -8.08 -12.49 -6.68
N TYR A 107 -7.23 -11.46 -6.65
CA TYR A 107 -5.81 -11.58 -6.36
C TYR A 107 -5.53 -11.65 -4.87
N LYS A 108 -4.63 -12.56 -4.49
CA LYS A 108 -4.29 -12.84 -3.10
C LYS A 108 -2.80 -12.65 -2.85
N PHE A 109 -2.47 -11.85 -1.84
CA PHE A 109 -1.12 -11.60 -1.37
C PHE A 109 -0.95 -12.10 0.05
N ARG A 110 0.24 -12.61 0.37
CA ARG A 110 0.58 -13.13 1.70
C ARG A 110 1.72 -12.32 2.31
N GLN A 111 1.73 -12.24 3.64
CA GLN A 111 2.78 -11.53 4.41
C GLN A 111 2.98 -10.10 3.90
N VAL A 112 1.86 -9.36 3.76
CA VAL A 112 1.87 -8.02 3.18
C VAL A 112 2.38 -7.01 4.20
N PRO A 113 3.43 -6.24 3.86
CA PRO A 113 3.90 -5.12 4.68
C PRO A 113 2.76 -4.13 4.92
N THR A 114 2.51 -3.84 6.18
CA THR A 114 1.35 -3.05 6.58
C THR A 114 1.78 -2.02 7.60
N TYR A 115 1.54 -0.77 7.27
CA TYR A 115 1.85 0.37 8.11
C TYR A 115 0.63 0.74 8.93
N LEU A 116 0.85 1.04 10.19
CA LEU A 116 -0.15 1.49 11.14
C LEU A 116 0.20 2.90 11.55
N TYR A 117 -0.77 3.79 11.51
CA TYR A 117 -0.57 5.16 11.93
C TYR A 117 -1.74 5.67 12.77
N LYS A 118 -1.44 6.63 13.62
CA LYS A 118 -2.45 7.32 14.41
C LYS A 118 -3.07 8.42 13.56
N ASP A 119 -4.33 8.23 13.20
CA ASP A 119 -5.05 9.13 12.30
C ASP A 119 -5.68 10.30 13.07
N ASP A 120 -4.84 11.17 13.62
CA ASP A 120 -5.30 12.30 14.41
C ASP A 120 -6.08 13.34 13.58
N TYR A 121 -5.96 13.31 12.26
CA TYR A 121 -6.60 14.25 11.33
C TYR A 121 -7.70 13.61 10.49
N ASN A 122 -8.05 12.36 10.78
CA ASN A 122 -9.05 11.59 10.04
C ASN A 122 -8.77 11.52 8.52
N VAL A 123 -7.50 11.37 8.16
CA VAL A 123 -7.04 11.31 6.75
C VAL A 123 -7.66 10.14 6.00
N THR A 124 -7.83 9.00 6.68
CA THR A 124 -8.48 7.81 6.10
C THR A 124 -9.99 7.83 6.21
N SER A 125 -10.57 8.85 6.86
CA SER A 125 -12.03 8.97 7.06
C SER A 125 -12.66 7.71 7.69
N TYR A 126 -11.98 7.11 8.67
CA TYR A 126 -12.55 5.99 9.43
C TYR A 126 -13.77 6.47 10.25
N PRO A 127 -14.92 5.77 10.29
CA PRO A 127 -15.10 4.36 9.90
C PRO A 127 -15.48 4.12 8.43
N PHE A 128 -15.41 5.10 7.56
CA PHE A 128 -15.79 4.94 6.16
C PHE A 128 -14.71 4.18 5.37
N THR A 129 -13.43 4.46 5.59
CA THR A 129 -12.30 3.70 5.04
C THR A 129 -11.36 3.25 6.15
N GLY A 130 -10.81 2.04 6.04
CA GLY A 130 -9.86 1.50 7.00
C GLY A 130 -8.43 1.99 6.80
N GLY A 131 -8.16 2.62 5.67
CA GLY A 131 -6.83 3.06 5.27
C GLY A 131 -6.69 3.17 3.76
N LEU A 132 -5.50 2.91 3.22
CA LEU A 132 -5.23 2.95 1.78
C LEU A 132 -4.40 1.76 1.31
N LEU A 133 -4.59 1.41 0.05
CA LEU A 133 -3.79 0.47 -0.74
C LEU A 133 -2.83 1.29 -1.60
N GLY A 134 -1.54 1.08 -1.40
CA GLY A 134 -0.50 1.92 -2.00
C GLY A 134 0.26 1.25 -3.14
N ASN A 135 1.17 2.03 -3.71
CA ASN A 135 1.84 1.70 -4.97
C ASN A 135 2.82 0.54 -4.88
N ASP A 136 3.43 0.26 -3.72
CA ASP A 136 4.32 -0.90 -3.59
C ASP A 136 3.59 -2.24 -3.78
N LEU A 137 2.27 -2.26 -3.59
CA LEU A 137 1.45 -3.39 -3.97
C LEU A 137 0.90 -3.21 -5.39
N LEU A 138 0.42 -2.02 -5.73
CA LEU A 138 -0.26 -1.74 -6.99
C LEU A 138 0.66 -1.87 -8.21
N ARG A 139 1.96 -1.59 -8.07
CA ARG A 139 2.96 -1.77 -9.15
C ARG A 139 3.11 -3.22 -9.65
N ARG A 140 2.48 -4.18 -8.97
CA ARG A 140 2.39 -5.57 -9.39
C ARG A 140 1.38 -5.82 -10.49
N PHE A 141 0.72 -4.76 -10.92
CA PHE A 141 -0.27 -4.76 -11.99
C PHE A 141 0.04 -3.67 -13.00
N ASN A 142 -0.25 -3.93 -14.26
CA ASN A 142 -0.53 -2.87 -15.21
C ASN A 142 -1.97 -2.42 -14.98
N ILE A 143 -2.18 -1.12 -14.80
CA ILE A 143 -3.42 -0.56 -14.28
C ILE A 143 -4.08 0.31 -15.34
N VAL A 144 -5.38 0.13 -15.55
CA VAL A 144 -6.19 1.10 -16.31
C VAL A 144 -7.18 1.77 -15.38
N LEU A 145 -7.09 3.09 -15.27
CA LEU A 145 -8.00 3.94 -14.51
C LEU A 145 -8.98 4.60 -15.48
N ASN A 146 -10.25 4.23 -15.40
CA ASN A 146 -11.33 4.80 -16.21
C ASN A 146 -12.30 5.56 -15.27
N TYR A 147 -11.96 6.80 -14.99
CA TYR A 147 -12.75 7.66 -14.10
C TYR A 147 -14.17 7.90 -14.58
N PRO A 148 -14.41 8.18 -15.89
CA PRO A 148 -15.78 8.34 -16.39
C PRO A 148 -16.70 7.15 -16.11
N ASN A 149 -16.19 5.93 -16.23
CA ASN A 149 -16.96 4.71 -16.00
C ASN A 149 -16.85 4.22 -14.55
N ARG A 150 -16.02 4.84 -13.72
CA ARG A 150 -15.71 4.37 -12.35
C ARG A 150 -15.18 2.94 -12.32
N GLU A 151 -14.23 2.67 -13.19
CA GLU A 151 -13.64 1.34 -13.38
C GLU A 151 -12.14 1.38 -13.18
N ILE A 152 -11.60 0.31 -12.59
CA ILE A 152 -10.16 0.03 -12.51
C ILE A 152 -9.94 -1.36 -13.06
N HIS A 153 -9.12 -1.48 -14.10
CA HIS A 153 -8.70 -2.78 -14.60
C HIS A 153 -7.29 -3.09 -14.11
N LEU A 154 -7.11 -4.26 -13.53
CA LEU A 154 -5.84 -4.77 -13.03
C LEU A 154 -5.41 -5.98 -13.84
N SER A 155 -4.27 -5.88 -14.50
CA SER A 155 -3.61 -7.01 -15.18
C SER A 155 -2.31 -7.33 -14.43
N PRO A 156 -2.13 -8.53 -13.86
CA PRO A 156 -0.84 -8.95 -13.31
C PRO A 156 0.30 -8.71 -14.31
N ASN A 157 1.40 -8.19 -13.83
CA ASN A 157 2.59 -7.89 -14.63
C ASN A 157 3.81 -8.70 -14.18
N SER A 158 4.99 -8.44 -14.72
CA SER A 158 6.22 -9.17 -14.39
C SER A 158 6.61 -9.11 -12.90
N HIS A 159 6.13 -8.09 -12.18
CA HIS A 159 6.39 -7.90 -10.74
C HIS A 159 5.37 -8.61 -9.84
N PHE A 160 4.36 -9.30 -10.41
CA PHE A 160 3.22 -9.82 -9.64
C PHE A 160 3.65 -10.79 -8.52
N ASP A 161 4.57 -11.69 -8.83
CA ASP A 161 5.05 -12.73 -7.91
C ASP A 161 6.31 -12.33 -7.14
N GLU A 162 6.79 -11.09 -7.28
CA GLU A 162 7.94 -10.62 -6.51
C GLU A 162 7.68 -10.71 -5.01
N SER A 163 8.71 -11.02 -4.24
CA SER A 163 8.66 -10.92 -2.78
C SER A 163 8.44 -9.47 -2.37
N PHE A 164 7.74 -9.28 -1.25
CA PHE A 164 7.67 -7.95 -0.66
C PHE A 164 9.02 -7.60 -0.03
N ASP A 165 9.54 -6.45 -0.43
CA ASP A 165 10.71 -5.86 0.22
C ASP A 165 10.26 -4.89 1.31
N TYR A 166 10.93 -4.94 2.46
CA TYR A 166 10.74 -4.00 3.55
C TYR A 166 12.01 -4.01 4.42
N ALA A 167 12.31 -2.85 4.98
CA ALA A 167 13.55 -2.64 5.73
C ALA A 167 13.62 -3.46 7.03
N TYR A 168 13.99 -4.74 6.94
CA TYR A 168 14.23 -5.61 8.11
C TYR A 168 15.34 -5.09 9.01
N THR A 169 16.35 -4.50 8.42
CA THR A 169 17.51 -3.96 9.15
C THR A 169 17.14 -2.74 9.97
N GLY A 170 16.14 -1.98 9.52
CA GLY A 170 15.80 -0.69 10.08
C GLY A 170 16.74 0.43 9.65
N LEU A 171 17.49 0.24 8.55
CA LEU A 171 18.28 1.28 7.91
C LEU A 171 17.49 1.94 6.79
N GLY A 172 17.34 3.26 6.83
CA GLY A 172 16.96 4.06 5.67
C GLY A 172 18.19 4.38 4.85
N ILE A 173 18.31 3.76 3.67
CA ILE A 173 19.47 3.90 2.78
C ILE A 173 19.06 4.69 1.55
N TYR A 174 19.80 5.76 1.26
CA TYR A 174 19.51 6.68 0.16
C TYR A 174 20.74 6.85 -0.72
N LEU A 175 20.51 7.07 -2.01
CA LEU A 175 21.55 7.46 -2.96
C LEU A 175 21.52 8.98 -3.14
N VAL A 176 22.44 9.68 -2.50
CA VAL A 176 22.52 11.14 -2.56
C VAL A 176 23.83 11.55 -3.27
N ASN A 177 23.70 12.26 -4.38
CA ASN A 177 24.86 12.72 -5.17
C ASN A 177 25.86 11.60 -5.53
N GLY A 178 25.34 10.42 -5.89
CA GLY A 178 26.14 9.24 -6.25
C GLY A 178 26.78 8.51 -5.07
N LYS A 179 26.48 8.88 -3.83
CA LYS A 179 26.95 8.22 -2.61
C LYS A 179 25.79 7.54 -1.89
N ILE A 180 26.04 6.34 -1.40
CA ILE A 180 25.09 5.63 -0.52
C ILE A 180 25.24 6.23 0.87
N MET A 181 24.14 6.73 1.41
CA MET A 181 24.06 7.30 2.76
C MET A 181 23.00 6.59 3.59
N VAL A 182 23.31 6.40 4.87
CA VAL A 182 22.31 6.02 5.88
C VAL A 182 21.75 7.31 6.44
N GLU A 183 20.48 7.57 6.22
CA GLU A 183 19.83 8.81 6.67
C GLU A 183 18.96 8.56 7.92
N ASP A 184 18.40 7.35 8.03
CA ASP A 184 17.56 6.96 9.16
C ASP A 184 17.98 5.62 9.76
N VAL A 185 18.00 5.56 11.08
CA VAL A 185 18.11 4.31 11.85
C VAL A 185 16.87 4.18 12.73
N ILE A 186 16.06 3.17 12.46
CA ILE A 186 14.79 2.96 13.17
C ILE A 186 15.07 2.47 14.60
N SER A 187 14.58 3.20 15.58
CA SER A 187 14.75 2.88 17.00
C SER A 187 14.20 1.48 17.35
N GLY A 188 14.99 0.68 18.07
CA GLY A 188 14.68 -0.69 18.44
C GLY A 188 14.89 -1.74 17.34
N SER A 189 15.32 -1.31 16.16
CA SER A 189 15.64 -2.19 15.03
C SER A 189 16.94 -3.00 15.22
N PRO A 190 17.23 -3.98 14.37
CA PRO A 190 18.55 -4.63 14.36
C PRO A 190 19.72 -3.64 14.18
N ALA A 191 19.56 -2.63 13.31
CA ALA A 191 20.58 -1.62 13.08
C ALA A 191 20.83 -0.74 14.31
N ASP A 192 19.76 -0.31 14.98
CA ASP A 192 19.86 0.46 16.24
C ASP A 192 20.57 -0.36 17.32
N LYS A 193 20.20 -1.63 17.48
CA LYS A 193 20.89 -2.55 18.43
C LYS A 193 22.34 -2.83 18.06
N ALA A 194 22.68 -2.73 16.80
CA ALA A 194 24.05 -2.83 16.29
C ALA A 194 24.80 -1.48 16.31
N HIS A 195 24.17 -0.44 16.90
CA HIS A 195 24.74 0.92 17.07
C HIS A 195 25.10 1.63 15.77
N PHE A 196 24.39 1.34 14.70
CA PHE A 196 24.45 2.20 13.51
C PHE A 196 23.93 3.60 13.89
N LYS A 197 24.62 4.63 13.38
CA LYS A 197 24.27 6.04 13.60
C LYS A 197 24.24 6.77 12.27
#